data_859f00d29a3e411cc9f9ce6e42a265f8
#
_entry.id   859f00d29a3e411cc9f9ce6e42a265f8
#
_cell.length_a   1.000
_cell.length_b   1.000
_cell.length_c   1.000
_cell.angle_alpha   90.00
_cell.angle_beta   90.00
_cell.angle_gamma   90.00
#
_symmetry.space_group_name_H-M   'P 1'
#
loop_
_entity.id
_entity.type
_entity.pdbx_description
1 polymer ?
#
loop_
_entity_poly.entity_id
_entity_poly.type
_entity_poly.pdbx_seq_one_letter_code
_entity_poly.pdbx_strand_id
1 'polypeptide(L)'
;MGLDLSKKSAVIFAVYAGVREIKPAQQKFLDELNREFRMIHPDLDEFVRLSKAVKDHEVHVLIENSTQTFDVYWMLTNLGLNVTVAQSQDLYRITKSVKKTDSNDSVELANYMRRRLAGEDEFAVCVMPPKEWMYRREMCRVVFDEKVHLADLKRRVRSHMLLHGIKLSKDYREIFSPYAIRELKNTKDPVLLCHVAEAESIKKRTDQEVKYIETMFESVRIYELIHSIPGFGCISAAYLASMIIDIDRFESCKKFTANFGVVPRMYQSGDTNRNCHVTHRGDADAIRLLKQAAFVHVNTVENSVVTQMYNRLRAKGKSFNEVKMACARKLLTVVWSVLKNDKPYTSPMELQRKASDLADEMLEDMEQELPILG
;
A
#
# COMPACT_ATOMS: atom_id res chain seq x y z
N MET A 1 -27.04 7.82 -1.04
CA MET A 1 -26.59 9.21 -1.35
C MET A 1 -25.26 9.15 -2.07
N GLY A 2 -25.05 10.01 -3.04
CA GLY A 2 -23.75 10.26 -3.66
C GLY A 2 -23.16 11.55 -3.11
N LEU A 3 -21.88 11.52 -2.80
CA LEU A 3 -21.13 12.64 -2.25
C LEU A 3 -19.90 12.89 -3.12
N ASP A 4 -19.90 14.01 -3.85
CA ASP A 4 -18.74 14.48 -4.59
C ASP A 4 -17.98 15.54 -3.76
N LEU A 5 -16.68 15.32 -3.56
CA LEU A 5 -15.85 16.10 -2.65
C LEU A 5 -14.84 16.97 -3.40
N SER A 6 -14.88 18.25 -3.10
CA SER A 6 -13.83 19.20 -3.45
C SER A 6 -13.21 19.82 -2.19
N LYS A 7 -12.09 20.56 -2.33
CA LYS A 7 -11.41 21.19 -1.19
C LYS A 7 -12.31 22.16 -0.39
N LYS A 8 -13.35 22.70 -0.99
CA LYS A 8 -14.18 23.75 -0.39
C LYS A 8 -15.64 23.38 -0.25
N SER A 9 -16.09 22.33 -0.93
CA SER A 9 -17.49 21.95 -0.96
C SER A 9 -17.66 20.44 -1.07
N ALA A 10 -18.75 19.96 -0.50
CA ALA A 10 -19.32 18.65 -0.74
C ALA A 10 -20.64 18.82 -1.47
N VAL A 11 -20.77 18.23 -2.64
CA VAL A 11 -22.01 18.24 -3.43
C VAL A 11 -22.72 16.90 -3.19
N ILE A 12 -23.95 16.99 -2.71
CA ILE A 12 -24.72 15.82 -2.26
C ILE A 12 -25.95 15.65 -3.12
N PHE A 13 -26.25 14.40 -3.44
CA PHE A 13 -27.50 13.98 -4.04
C PHE A 13 -28.04 12.70 -3.42
N ALA A 14 -29.33 12.69 -3.05
CA ALA A 14 -29.99 11.55 -2.44
C ALA A 14 -31.04 10.96 -3.37
N VAL A 15 -31.16 9.64 -3.37
CA VAL A 15 -32.19 8.88 -4.06
C VAL A 15 -32.68 7.74 -3.15
N TYR A 16 -33.93 7.31 -3.31
CA TYR A 16 -34.39 6.06 -2.65
C TYR A 16 -33.85 4.83 -3.39
N ALA A 17 -33.57 3.78 -2.62
CA ALA A 17 -33.19 2.47 -3.13
C ALA A 17 -34.25 1.42 -2.70
N GLY A 18 -34.42 0.38 -3.51
CA GLY A 18 -35.26 -0.77 -3.16
C GLY A 18 -36.79 -0.51 -3.21
N VAL A 19 -37.24 0.65 -3.67
CA VAL A 19 -38.68 0.98 -3.81
C VAL A 19 -39.09 0.96 -5.29
N ARG A 20 -40.26 0.33 -5.59
CA ARG A 20 -40.84 0.32 -6.94
C ARG A 20 -41.50 1.65 -7.28
N GLU A 21 -42.18 2.26 -6.32
CA GLU A 21 -42.83 3.56 -6.45
C GLU A 21 -42.50 4.43 -5.24
N ILE A 22 -42.18 5.68 -5.47
CA ILE A 22 -41.91 6.66 -4.42
C ILE A 22 -43.24 7.34 -4.05
N LYS A 23 -43.63 7.27 -2.78
CA LYS A 23 -44.81 7.95 -2.30
C LYS A 23 -44.66 9.47 -2.33
N PRO A 24 -45.72 10.27 -2.49
CA PRO A 24 -45.63 11.73 -2.55
C PRO A 24 -44.88 12.38 -1.37
N ALA A 25 -45.06 11.86 -0.15
CA ALA A 25 -44.36 12.34 1.03
C ALA A 25 -42.83 12.06 0.97
N GLN A 26 -42.46 10.89 0.44
CA GLN A 26 -41.06 10.52 0.22
C GLN A 26 -40.41 11.39 -0.84
N GLN A 27 -41.15 11.68 -1.93
CA GLN A 27 -40.64 12.57 -2.99
C GLN A 27 -40.46 13.97 -2.43
N LYS A 28 -41.41 14.51 -1.69
CA LYS A 28 -41.27 15.82 -1.05
C LYS A 28 -40.04 15.90 -0.14
N PHE A 29 -39.85 14.88 0.69
CA PHE A 29 -38.66 14.77 1.55
C PHE A 29 -37.34 14.77 0.75
N LEU A 30 -37.26 13.99 -0.34
CA LEU A 30 -36.07 13.99 -1.20
C LEU A 30 -35.80 15.35 -1.86
N ASP A 31 -36.86 16.02 -2.34
CA ASP A 31 -36.73 17.32 -2.98
C ASP A 31 -36.25 18.38 -1.98
N GLU A 32 -36.75 18.35 -0.76
CA GLU A 32 -36.29 19.24 0.33
C GLU A 32 -34.85 18.92 0.70
N LEU A 33 -34.48 17.66 0.92
CA LEU A 33 -33.14 17.22 1.26
C LEU A 33 -32.12 17.62 0.17
N ASN A 34 -32.42 17.30 -1.10
CA ASN A 34 -31.56 17.61 -2.23
C ASN A 34 -31.44 19.13 -2.50
N ARG A 35 -32.40 19.93 -2.08
CA ARG A 35 -32.34 21.38 -2.16
C ARG A 35 -31.48 21.96 -1.02
N GLU A 36 -31.71 21.51 0.22
CA GLU A 36 -31.04 22.03 1.42
C GLU A 36 -29.57 21.65 1.44
N PHE A 37 -29.24 20.39 1.15
CA PHE A 37 -27.88 19.85 1.23
C PHE A 37 -27.20 19.72 -0.15
N ARG A 38 -27.68 20.41 -1.18
CA ARG A 38 -27.10 20.29 -2.53
C ARG A 38 -25.60 20.63 -2.54
N MET A 39 -25.18 21.62 -1.79
CA MET A 39 -23.79 22.02 -1.65
C MET A 39 -23.57 22.53 -0.23
N ILE A 40 -22.70 21.85 0.50
CA ILE A 40 -22.34 22.20 1.88
C ILE A 40 -20.81 22.28 2.01
N HIS A 41 -20.34 22.84 3.11
CA HIS A 41 -18.93 22.73 3.47
C HIS A 41 -18.65 21.29 3.99
N PRO A 42 -17.51 20.67 3.65
CA PRO A 42 -17.17 19.35 4.11
C PRO A 42 -16.61 19.37 5.54
N ASP A 43 -17.39 19.92 6.48
CA ASP A 43 -17.05 20.02 7.90
C ASP A 43 -18.03 19.22 8.78
N LEU A 44 -17.66 19.07 10.05
CA LEU A 44 -18.42 18.26 10.98
C LEU A 44 -19.82 18.83 11.25
N ASP A 45 -19.97 20.16 11.34
CA ASP A 45 -21.25 20.79 11.68
C ASP A 45 -22.28 20.57 10.59
N GLU A 46 -21.90 20.71 9.34
CA GLU A 46 -22.77 20.44 8.19
C GLU A 46 -23.13 18.94 8.09
N PHE A 47 -22.19 18.05 8.35
CA PHE A 47 -22.48 16.61 8.39
C PHE A 47 -23.35 16.20 9.58
N VAL A 48 -23.25 16.86 10.72
CA VAL A 48 -24.19 16.70 11.86
C VAL A 48 -25.60 17.16 11.47
N ARG A 49 -25.75 18.28 10.76
CA ARG A 49 -27.05 18.73 10.21
C ARG A 49 -27.64 17.68 9.27
N LEU A 50 -26.84 17.20 8.33
CA LEU A 50 -27.25 16.16 7.37
C LEU A 50 -27.68 14.88 8.10
N SER A 51 -26.87 14.39 9.04
CA SER A 51 -27.18 13.19 9.82
C SER A 51 -28.49 13.30 10.59
N LYS A 52 -28.77 14.48 11.20
CA LYS A 52 -30.04 14.75 11.89
C LYS A 52 -31.23 14.76 10.93
N ALA A 53 -31.06 15.34 9.72
CA ALA A 53 -32.13 15.39 8.71
C ALA A 53 -32.53 14.01 8.20
N VAL A 54 -31.62 13.03 8.21
CA VAL A 54 -31.86 11.67 7.68
C VAL A 54 -31.95 10.60 8.78
N LYS A 55 -32.03 10.99 10.06
CA LYS A 55 -31.98 10.07 11.23
C LYS A 55 -33.00 8.93 11.21
N ASP A 56 -34.18 9.14 10.57
CA ASP A 56 -35.24 8.18 10.49
C ASP A 56 -35.17 7.30 9.23
N HIS A 57 -34.03 7.35 8.51
CA HIS A 57 -33.82 6.60 7.27
C HIS A 57 -32.53 5.78 7.38
N GLU A 58 -32.53 4.60 6.78
CA GLU A 58 -31.29 3.86 6.53
C GLU A 58 -30.55 4.53 5.36
N VAL A 59 -29.35 5.04 5.64
CA VAL A 59 -28.60 5.85 4.69
C VAL A 59 -27.31 5.16 4.27
N HIS A 60 -27.16 4.95 2.98
CA HIS A 60 -25.91 4.50 2.37
C HIS A 60 -25.30 5.63 1.54
N VAL A 61 -24.06 6.00 1.86
CA VAL A 61 -23.32 7.07 1.19
C VAL A 61 -22.24 6.48 0.31
N LEU A 62 -22.15 6.92 -0.93
CA LEU A 62 -21.03 6.60 -1.83
C LEU A 62 -20.17 7.84 -2.04
N ILE A 63 -18.87 7.68 -1.83
CA ILE A 63 -17.85 8.70 -2.04
C ILE A 63 -16.81 8.15 -3.02
N GLU A 64 -16.35 8.97 -3.96
CA GLU A 64 -15.20 8.65 -4.79
C GLU A 64 -13.90 8.79 -3.98
N ASN A 65 -12.93 7.89 -4.16
CA ASN A 65 -11.65 7.96 -3.48
C ASN A 65 -10.84 9.18 -3.98
N SER A 66 -10.65 10.16 -3.11
CA SER A 66 -9.92 11.40 -3.32
C SER A 66 -9.07 11.77 -2.09
N THR A 67 -8.37 12.88 -2.15
CA THR A 67 -7.50 13.34 -1.04
C THR A 67 -8.27 13.61 0.25
N GLN A 68 -9.53 14.03 0.17
CA GLN A 68 -10.34 14.38 1.36
C GLN A 68 -11.20 13.23 1.87
N THR A 69 -11.32 12.18 1.10
CA THR A 69 -12.22 11.05 1.39
C THR A 69 -11.96 10.45 2.76
N PHE A 70 -10.71 10.38 3.20
CA PHE A 70 -10.33 9.77 4.46
C PHE A 70 -10.99 10.44 5.68
N ASP A 71 -10.89 11.76 5.77
CA ASP A 71 -11.44 12.52 6.90
C ASP A 71 -12.98 12.52 6.88
N VAL A 72 -13.56 12.79 5.71
CA VAL A 72 -15.02 12.77 5.51
C VAL A 72 -15.61 11.38 5.79
N TYR A 73 -14.94 10.31 5.36
CA TYR A 73 -15.35 8.94 5.67
C TYR A 73 -15.52 8.73 7.18
N TRP A 74 -14.52 9.14 7.96
CA TRP A 74 -14.57 8.97 9.41
C TRP A 74 -15.57 9.90 10.10
N MET A 75 -15.75 11.14 9.62
CA MET A 75 -16.82 12.02 10.12
C MET A 75 -18.19 11.39 9.94
N LEU A 76 -18.52 10.96 8.73
CA LEU A 76 -19.84 10.39 8.41
C LEU A 76 -20.07 9.04 9.10
N THR A 77 -19.05 8.19 9.17
CA THR A 77 -19.15 6.89 9.85
C THR A 77 -19.39 7.06 11.36
N ASN A 78 -18.69 8.02 12.00
CA ASN A 78 -18.88 8.33 13.40
C ASN A 78 -20.28 8.94 13.70
N LEU A 79 -20.93 9.50 12.69
CA LEU A 79 -22.32 9.98 12.76
C LEU A 79 -23.34 8.86 12.48
N GLY A 80 -22.90 7.62 12.32
CA GLY A 80 -23.77 6.44 12.13
C GLY A 80 -24.23 6.21 10.69
N LEU A 81 -23.64 6.88 9.70
CA LEU A 81 -23.97 6.67 8.29
C LEU A 81 -23.16 5.51 7.69
N ASN A 82 -23.79 4.72 6.83
CA ASN A 82 -23.12 3.63 6.11
C ASN A 82 -22.36 4.19 4.91
N VAL A 83 -21.04 4.35 5.03
CA VAL A 83 -20.19 4.97 4.00
C VAL A 83 -19.45 3.91 3.21
N THR A 84 -19.55 3.97 1.89
CA THR A 84 -18.77 3.18 0.94
C THR A 84 -17.86 4.10 0.14
N VAL A 85 -16.59 3.75 0.00
CA VAL A 85 -15.64 4.49 -0.85
C VAL A 85 -15.35 3.67 -2.09
N ALA A 86 -15.66 4.23 -3.26
CA ALA A 86 -15.40 3.57 -4.54
C ALA A 86 -14.05 3.97 -5.12
N GLN A 87 -13.43 3.02 -5.84
CA GLN A 87 -12.23 3.32 -6.61
C GLN A 87 -12.60 4.12 -7.87
N SER A 88 -12.02 5.30 -8.03
CA SER A 88 -12.30 6.24 -9.12
C SER A 88 -12.23 5.59 -10.52
N GLN A 89 -11.31 4.65 -10.72
CA GLN A 89 -11.13 3.97 -12.00
C GLN A 89 -12.30 3.07 -12.42
N ASP A 90 -13.11 2.62 -11.46
CA ASP A 90 -14.24 1.73 -11.70
C ASP A 90 -15.56 2.53 -11.91
N LEU A 91 -15.55 3.82 -11.60
CA LEU A 91 -16.67 4.72 -11.82
C LEU A 91 -16.66 5.24 -13.27
N TYR A 92 -16.80 4.33 -14.23
CA TYR A 92 -16.63 4.59 -15.66
C TYR A 92 -17.52 5.71 -16.21
N ARG A 93 -18.79 5.82 -15.74
CA ARG A 93 -19.75 6.81 -16.22
C ARG A 93 -19.37 8.22 -15.80
N ILE A 94 -18.75 8.36 -14.61
CA ILE A 94 -18.27 9.65 -14.10
C ILE A 94 -17.00 10.06 -14.84
N THR A 95 -16.05 9.13 -14.99
CA THR A 95 -14.74 9.41 -15.59
C THR A 95 -14.81 9.73 -17.09
N LYS A 96 -15.84 9.26 -17.82
CA LYS A 96 -16.03 9.47 -19.26
C LYS A 96 -17.24 10.36 -19.62
N SER A 97 -17.84 11.02 -18.64
CA SER A 97 -18.92 11.97 -18.89
C SER A 97 -18.41 13.16 -19.71
N VAL A 98 -19.15 13.48 -20.80
CA VAL A 98 -18.87 14.67 -21.65
C VAL A 98 -19.22 15.97 -20.91
N LYS A 99 -20.15 15.90 -19.95
CA LYS A 99 -20.58 17.04 -19.11
C LYS A 99 -20.16 16.76 -17.66
N LYS A 100 -18.89 16.94 -17.36
CA LYS A 100 -18.36 16.77 -16.01
C LYS A 100 -18.66 18.02 -15.18
N THR A 101 -19.56 17.88 -14.20
CA THR A 101 -19.85 18.90 -13.18
C THR A 101 -20.07 18.19 -11.84
N ASP A 102 -19.64 18.77 -10.74
CA ASP A 102 -19.76 18.22 -9.40
C ASP A 102 -21.21 17.79 -9.08
N SER A 103 -22.20 18.54 -9.61
CA SER A 103 -23.62 18.20 -9.45
C SER A 103 -24.02 16.93 -10.21
N ASN A 104 -23.49 16.69 -11.40
CA ASN A 104 -23.75 15.47 -12.16
C ASN A 104 -23.01 14.27 -11.52
N ASP A 105 -21.81 14.51 -11.03
CA ASP A 105 -20.98 13.46 -10.41
C ASP A 105 -21.62 12.95 -9.13
N SER A 106 -22.21 13.81 -8.28
CA SER A 106 -22.97 13.39 -7.08
C SER A 106 -24.24 12.60 -7.42
N VAL A 107 -24.96 12.96 -8.50
CA VAL A 107 -26.12 12.20 -8.99
C VAL A 107 -25.69 10.81 -9.47
N GLU A 108 -24.61 10.72 -10.25
CA GLU A 108 -24.11 9.43 -10.72
C GLU A 108 -23.63 8.55 -9.55
N LEU A 109 -22.92 9.10 -8.55
CA LEU A 109 -22.54 8.38 -7.34
C LEU A 109 -23.76 7.81 -6.61
N ALA A 110 -24.82 8.62 -6.43
CA ALA A 110 -26.06 8.14 -5.80
C ALA A 110 -26.70 6.98 -6.60
N ASN A 111 -26.70 7.07 -7.92
CA ASN A 111 -27.21 6.02 -8.80
C ASN A 111 -26.34 4.76 -8.81
N TYR A 112 -25.03 4.88 -8.73
CA TYR A 112 -24.11 3.74 -8.54
C TYR A 112 -24.42 3.01 -7.23
N MET A 113 -24.59 3.75 -6.12
CA MET A 113 -24.95 3.15 -4.86
C MET A 113 -26.30 2.46 -4.88
N ARG A 114 -27.31 3.10 -5.50
CA ARG A 114 -28.64 2.50 -5.66
C ARG A 114 -28.59 1.18 -6.45
N ARG A 115 -27.88 1.14 -7.56
CA ARG A 115 -27.71 -0.07 -8.37
C ARG A 115 -26.93 -1.16 -7.62
N ARG A 116 -25.89 -0.79 -6.87
CA ARG A 116 -25.16 -1.74 -6.02
C ARG A 116 -26.05 -2.39 -4.97
N LEU A 117 -26.88 -1.60 -4.29
CA LEU A 117 -27.85 -2.11 -3.30
C LEU A 117 -28.90 -3.01 -3.95
N ALA A 118 -29.22 -2.81 -5.20
CA ALA A 118 -30.11 -3.66 -5.99
C ALA A 118 -29.40 -4.93 -6.55
N GLY A 119 -28.09 -5.06 -6.38
CA GLY A 119 -27.31 -6.16 -6.98
C GLY A 119 -27.08 -6.02 -8.51
N GLU A 120 -27.33 -4.84 -9.06
CA GLU A 120 -27.25 -4.58 -10.52
C GLU A 120 -25.85 -4.13 -10.96
N ASP A 121 -25.03 -3.64 -10.04
CA ASP A 121 -23.72 -3.02 -10.36
C ASP A 121 -22.68 -3.39 -9.31
N GLU A 122 -21.45 -3.68 -9.75
CA GLU A 122 -20.32 -3.96 -8.88
C GLU A 122 -19.18 -3.00 -9.21
N PHE A 123 -18.55 -2.44 -8.18
CA PHE A 123 -17.33 -1.66 -8.27
C PHE A 123 -16.40 -2.00 -7.11
N ALA A 124 -15.10 -1.81 -7.30
CA ALA A 124 -14.13 -2.05 -6.24
C ALA A 124 -14.29 -1.02 -5.11
N VAL A 125 -14.38 -1.53 -3.88
CA VAL A 125 -14.49 -0.74 -2.66
C VAL A 125 -13.10 -0.54 -2.06
N CYS A 126 -12.78 0.71 -1.73
CA CYS A 126 -11.58 1.04 -0.98
C CYS A 126 -11.84 0.84 0.51
N VAL A 127 -11.04 0.01 1.15
CA VAL A 127 -11.07 -0.14 2.60
C VAL A 127 -10.38 1.05 3.23
N MET A 128 -11.10 1.82 4.04
CA MET A 128 -10.53 2.95 4.78
C MET A 128 -9.81 2.43 6.03
N PRO A 129 -8.52 2.72 6.17
CA PRO A 129 -7.76 2.29 7.34
C PRO A 129 -8.20 3.08 8.58
N PRO A 130 -8.09 2.52 9.79
CA PRO A 130 -8.16 3.31 11.03
C PRO A 130 -7.16 4.47 11.01
N LYS A 131 -7.49 5.58 11.68
CA LYS A 131 -6.65 6.81 11.68
C LYS A 131 -5.20 6.53 12.09
N GLU A 132 -5.01 5.66 13.07
CA GLU A 132 -3.69 5.25 13.53
C GLU A 132 -2.85 4.59 12.41
N TRP A 133 -3.46 3.69 11.65
CA TRP A 133 -2.77 3.01 10.54
C TRP A 133 -2.47 3.94 9.37
N MET A 134 -3.34 4.92 9.12
CA MET A 134 -3.07 5.95 8.13
C MET A 134 -1.87 6.79 8.52
N TYR A 135 -1.82 7.25 9.79
CA TYR A 135 -0.69 7.99 10.35
C TYR A 135 0.63 7.19 10.28
N ARG A 136 0.59 5.91 10.67
CA ARG A 136 1.75 5.01 10.54
C ARG A 136 2.26 4.92 9.10
N ARG A 137 1.34 4.83 8.13
CA ARG A 137 1.68 4.80 6.70
C ARG A 137 2.33 6.09 6.23
N GLU A 138 1.78 7.22 6.62
CA GLU A 138 2.31 8.54 6.26
C GLU A 138 3.71 8.77 6.84
N MET A 139 3.96 8.36 8.07
CA MET A 139 5.30 8.42 8.67
C MET A 139 6.32 7.58 7.88
N CYS A 140 5.95 6.41 7.39
CA CYS A 140 6.83 5.63 6.52
C CYS A 140 7.10 6.37 5.18
N ARG A 141 6.12 7.08 4.63
CA ARG A 141 6.30 7.89 3.41
C ARG A 141 7.27 9.04 3.61
N VAL A 142 7.23 9.73 4.76
CA VAL A 142 8.22 10.76 5.09
C VAL A 142 9.64 10.20 4.94
N VAL A 143 9.93 9.03 5.51
CA VAL A 143 11.25 8.38 5.38
C VAL A 143 11.56 8.00 3.92
N PHE A 144 10.56 7.62 3.12
CA PHE A 144 10.80 7.33 1.69
C PHE A 144 11.17 8.57 0.91
N ASP A 145 10.49 9.68 1.16
CA ASP A 145 10.76 10.96 0.49
C ASP A 145 12.15 11.48 0.85
N GLU A 146 12.55 11.38 2.12
CA GLU A 146 13.91 11.71 2.56
C GLU A 146 14.97 10.84 1.87
N LYS A 147 14.74 9.53 1.73
CA LYS A 147 15.66 8.64 1.01
C LYS A 147 15.74 8.95 -0.49
N VAL A 148 14.63 9.33 -1.12
CA VAL A 148 14.60 9.78 -2.52
C VAL A 148 15.38 11.07 -2.67
N HIS A 149 15.18 12.04 -1.78
CA HIS A 149 15.90 13.29 -1.76
C HIS A 149 17.42 13.08 -1.58
N LEU A 150 17.81 12.22 -0.64
CA LEU A 150 19.22 11.87 -0.46
C LEU A 150 19.83 11.23 -1.72
N ALA A 151 19.08 10.39 -2.43
CA ALA A 151 19.53 9.80 -3.69
C ALA A 151 19.68 10.86 -4.80
N ASP A 152 18.81 11.88 -4.82
CA ASP A 152 18.95 13.02 -5.74
C ASP A 152 20.19 13.85 -5.45
N LEU A 153 20.43 14.17 -4.20
CA LEU A 153 21.64 14.86 -3.77
C LEU A 153 22.92 14.12 -4.18
N LYS A 154 22.96 12.79 -4.06
CA LYS A 154 24.08 11.97 -4.53
C LYS A 154 24.33 12.17 -6.03
N ARG A 155 23.29 12.26 -6.84
CA ARG A 155 23.42 12.51 -8.30
C ARG A 155 23.93 13.91 -8.57
N ARG A 156 23.40 14.92 -7.86
CA ARG A 156 23.82 16.32 -8.00
C ARG A 156 25.30 16.51 -7.64
N VAL A 157 25.75 15.95 -6.52
CA VAL A 157 27.16 15.98 -6.10
C VAL A 157 28.06 15.37 -7.16
N ARG A 158 27.73 14.17 -7.67
CA ARG A 158 28.53 13.51 -8.70
C ARG A 158 28.57 14.31 -10.02
N SER A 159 27.43 14.87 -10.42
CA SER A 159 27.34 15.72 -11.61
C SER A 159 28.20 16.98 -11.47
N HIS A 160 28.12 17.64 -10.30
CA HIS A 160 28.95 18.84 -10.03
C HIS A 160 30.45 18.53 -10.02
N MET A 161 30.85 17.43 -9.36
CA MET A 161 32.21 16.97 -9.36
C MET A 161 32.74 16.71 -10.79
N LEU A 162 31.94 16.05 -11.61
CA LEU A 162 32.29 15.75 -13.00
C LEU A 162 32.43 17.05 -13.81
N LEU A 163 31.50 17.99 -13.67
CA LEU A 163 31.48 19.27 -14.37
C LEU A 163 32.76 20.12 -14.08
N HIS A 164 33.20 20.10 -12.83
CA HIS A 164 34.34 20.90 -12.37
C HIS A 164 35.65 20.12 -12.27
N GLY A 165 35.69 18.87 -12.73
CA GLY A 165 36.90 18.04 -12.71
C GLY A 165 37.35 17.68 -11.29
N ILE A 166 36.49 17.77 -10.29
CA ILE A 166 36.83 17.46 -8.90
C ILE A 166 36.93 15.95 -8.73
N LYS A 167 38.06 15.48 -8.22
CA LYS A 167 38.30 14.05 -7.97
C LYS A 167 38.58 13.83 -6.49
N LEU A 168 38.00 12.78 -5.94
CA LEU A 168 38.31 12.27 -4.61
C LEU A 168 39.45 11.22 -4.71
N SER A 169 40.02 10.84 -3.58
CA SER A 169 41.11 9.86 -3.50
C SER A 169 40.76 8.50 -4.11
N LYS A 170 39.46 8.14 -4.08
CA LYS A 170 38.93 6.93 -4.71
C LYS A 170 37.48 7.13 -5.15
N ASP A 171 36.99 6.23 -5.98
CA ASP A 171 35.55 6.19 -6.33
C ASP A 171 34.75 5.59 -5.17
N TYR A 172 34.05 6.46 -4.44
CA TYR A 172 33.18 6.06 -3.33
C TYR A 172 31.82 5.59 -3.84
N ARG A 173 31.50 4.31 -3.65
CA ARG A 173 30.15 3.79 -3.94
C ARG A 173 29.08 4.60 -3.16
N GLU A 174 29.37 4.93 -1.88
CA GLU A 174 28.55 5.80 -1.03
C GLU A 174 29.23 7.15 -0.85
N ILE A 175 28.83 8.13 -1.69
CA ILE A 175 29.42 9.48 -1.73
C ILE A 175 29.20 10.28 -0.44
N PHE A 176 28.22 9.92 0.38
CA PHE A 176 27.99 10.50 1.68
C PHE A 176 28.42 9.58 2.83
N SER A 177 29.38 8.69 2.62
CA SER A 177 30.07 8.00 3.70
C SER A 177 30.94 8.98 4.52
N PRO A 178 31.26 8.70 5.80
CA PRO A 178 32.06 9.61 6.63
C PRO A 178 33.39 10.01 5.98
N TYR A 179 34.05 9.07 5.31
CA TYR A 179 35.30 9.31 4.61
C TYR A 179 35.12 10.22 3.38
N ALA A 180 34.13 9.94 2.54
CA ALA A 180 33.84 10.76 1.36
C ALA A 180 33.38 12.18 1.75
N ILE A 181 32.57 12.32 2.79
CA ILE A 181 32.16 13.62 3.34
C ILE A 181 33.37 14.44 3.77
N ARG A 182 34.35 13.82 4.43
CA ARG A 182 35.58 14.52 4.84
C ARG A 182 36.34 15.05 3.63
N GLU A 183 36.50 14.24 2.58
CA GLU A 183 37.17 14.67 1.34
C GLU A 183 36.37 15.76 0.62
N LEU A 184 35.04 15.62 0.51
CA LEU A 184 34.17 16.64 -0.08
C LEU A 184 34.31 17.98 0.67
N LYS A 185 34.37 17.97 2.00
CA LYS A 185 34.56 19.17 2.82
C LYS A 185 35.96 19.77 2.60
N ASN A 186 37.01 18.95 2.37
CA ASN A 186 38.36 19.40 2.12
C ASN A 186 38.51 20.09 0.75
N THR A 187 37.60 19.85 -0.19
CA THR A 187 37.63 20.57 -1.50
C THR A 187 37.37 22.07 -1.33
N LYS A 188 36.74 22.49 -0.26
CA LYS A 188 36.28 23.87 0.01
C LYS A 188 35.37 24.42 -1.09
N ASP A 189 34.84 23.57 -1.98
CA ASP A 189 33.86 23.97 -2.98
C ASP A 189 32.52 24.33 -2.32
N PRO A 190 31.98 25.55 -2.49
CA PRO A 190 30.80 26.01 -1.78
C PRO A 190 29.54 25.21 -2.13
N VAL A 191 29.40 24.72 -3.37
CA VAL A 191 28.24 23.93 -3.80
C VAL A 191 28.28 22.54 -3.16
N LEU A 192 29.44 21.90 -3.13
CA LEU A 192 29.63 20.62 -2.45
C LEU A 192 29.39 20.74 -0.94
N LEU A 193 29.86 21.83 -0.31
CA LEU A 193 29.63 22.07 1.11
C LEU A 193 28.13 22.21 1.43
N CYS A 194 27.37 22.92 0.60
CA CYS A 194 25.92 23.02 0.76
C CYS A 194 25.24 21.65 0.67
N HIS A 195 25.54 20.87 -0.36
CA HIS A 195 24.96 19.54 -0.54
C HIS A 195 25.37 18.54 0.57
N VAL A 196 26.59 18.64 1.07
CA VAL A 196 27.04 17.82 2.21
C VAL A 196 26.27 18.17 3.48
N ALA A 197 26.11 19.46 3.80
CA ALA A 197 25.36 19.90 4.97
C ALA A 197 23.89 19.43 4.91
N GLU A 198 23.27 19.56 3.76
CA GLU A 198 21.91 19.06 3.51
C GLU A 198 21.82 17.54 3.70
N ALA A 199 22.75 16.78 3.13
CA ALA A 199 22.78 15.32 3.26
C ALA A 199 22.99 14.86 4.70
N GLU A 200 23.87 15.54 5.47
CA GLU A 200 24.06 15.25 6.91
C GLU A 200 22.80 15.53 7.70
N SER A 201 22.08 16.62 7.42
CA SER A 201 20.81 16.97 8.04
C SER A 201 19.72 15.91 7.75
N ILE A 202 19.57 15.53 6.48
CA ILE A 202 18.60 14.48 6.06
C ILE A 202 18.91 13.16 6.77
N LYS A 203 20.16 12.72 6.78
CA LYS A 203 20.54 11.47 7.46
C LYS A 203 20.17 11.49 8.93
N LYS A 204 20.49 12.57 9.64
CA LYS A 204 20.17 12.71 11.07
C LYS A 204 18.66 12.64 11.33
N ARG A 205 17.85 13.33 10.50
CA ARG A 205 16.38 13.25 10.60
C ARG A 205 15.87 11.85 10.32
N THR A 206 16.30 11.27 9.20
CA THR A 206 15.91 9.91 8.82
C THR A 206 16.20 8.89 9.91
N ASP A 207 17.34 8.97 10.58
CA ASP A 207 17.69 8.07 11.68
C ASP A 207 16.76 8.24 12.89
N GLN A 208 16.30 9.47 13.17
CA GLN A 208 15.32 9.75 14.22
C GLN A 208 13.93 9.24 13.85
N GLU A 209 13.50 9.47 12.61
CA GLU A 209 12.21 9.02 12.08
C GLU A 209 12.11 7.50 12.04
N VAL A 210 13.20 6.82 11.65
CA VAL A 210 13.25 5.35 11.67
C VAL A 210 13.04 4.82 13.09
N LYS A 211 13.72 5.38 14.09
CA LYS A 211 13.54 4.98 15.49
C LYS A 211 12.11 5.25 15.98
N TYR A 212 11.53 6.38 15.58
CA TYR A 212 10.14 6.68 15.91
C TYR A 212 9.17 5.66 15.29
N ILE A 213 9.39 5.28 14.03
CA ILE A 213 8.59 4.24 13.36
C ILE A 213 8.76 2.89 14.08
N GLU A 214 9.97 2.51 14.48
CA GLU A 214 10.21 1.30 15.28
C GLU A 214 9.37 1.29 16.55
N THR A 215 9.33 2.40 17.29
CA THR A 215 8.47 2.55 18.48
C THR A 215 6.98 2.45 18.15
N MET A 216 6.53 3.05 17.03
CA MET A 216 5.13 2.97 16.60
C MET A 216 4.67 1.55 16.26
N PHE A 217 5.61 0.68 15.89
CA PHE A 217 5.34 -0.70 15.50
C PHE A 217 5.77 -1.71 16.56
N GLU A 218 6.24 -1.25 17.72
CA GLU A 218 6.55 -2.10 18.83
C GLU A 218 5.32 -2.94 19.23
N SER A 219 5.49 -4.24 19.38
CA SER A 219 4.42 -5.20 19.71
C SER A 219 3.29 -5.29 18.65
N VAL A 220 3.50 -4.79 17.45
CA VAL A 220 2.55 -4.95 16.35
C VAL A 220 2.84 -6.26 15.62
N ARG A 221 2.05 -7.29 15.90
CA ARG A 221 2.29 -8.67 15.42
C ARG A 221 2.48 -8.79 13.91
N ILE A 222 1.66 -8.11 13.12
CA ILE A 222 1.77 -8.14 11.65
C ILE A 222 3.10 -7.56 11.16
N TYR A 223 3.63 -6.54 11.83
CA TYR A 223 4.94 -5.98 11.53
C TYR A 223 6.06 -6.98 11.85
N GLU A 224 6.04 -7.59 13.05
CA GLU A 224 7.04 -8.57 13.47
C GLU A 224 7.13 -9.74 12.48
N LEU A 225 5.98 -10.25 12.06
CA LEU A 225 5.88 -11.34 11.10
C LEU A 225 6.47 -10.97 9.74
N ILE A 226 6.15 -9.79 9.22
CA ILE A 226 6.69 -9.33 7.92
C ILE A 226 8.20 -9.05 8.06
N HIS A 227 8.63 -8.43 9.15
CA HIS A 227 10.03 -8.12 9.41
C HIS A 227 10.90 -9.38 9.55
N SER A 228 10.33 -10.50 9.99
CA SER A 228 11.03 -11.79 10.05
C SER A 228 11.44 -12.33 8.66
N ILE A 229 10.81 -11.86 7.59
CA ILE A 229 11.10 -12.32 6.22
C ILE A 229 12.35 -11.58 5.70
N PRO A 230 13.46 -12.29 5.37
CA PRO A 230 14.65 -11.64 4.82
C PRO A 230 14.31 -10.83 3.57
N GLY A 231 14.80 -9.59 3.53
CA GLY A 231 14.51 -8.61 2.50
C GLY A 231 13.61 -7.47 2.96
N PHE A 232 12.81 -7.68 4.01
CA PHE A 232 12.05 -6.60 4.64
C PHE A 232 12.83 -6.03 5.83
N GLY A 233 13.39 -4.83 5.65
CA GLY A 233 13.90 -4.03 6.78
C GLY A 233 12.77 -3.31 7.50
N CYS A 234 13.08 -2.63 8.63
CA CYS A 234 12.12 -1.92 9.48
C CYS A 234 11.05 -1.14 8.66
N ILE A 235 11.46 -0.17 7.86
CA ILE A 235 10.53 0.70 7.12
C ILE A 235 9.69 -0.05 6.08
N SER A 236 10.28 -1.00 5.37
CA SER A 236 9.53 -1.77 4.37
C SER A 236 8.51 -2.71 5.00
N ALA A 237 8.84 -3.31 6.14
CA ALA A 237 7.91 -4.13 6.93
C ALA A 237 6.78 -3.27 7.52
N ALA A 238 7.12 -2.11 8.12
CA ALA A 238 6.17 -1.15 8.67
C ALA A 238 5.18 -0.63 7.62
N TYR A 239 5.70 -0.22 6.45
CA TYR A 239 4.84 0.25 5.36
C TYR A 239 3.91 -0.84 4.86
N LEU A 240 4.43 -2.04 4.62
CA LEU A 240 3.61 -3.16 4.16
C LEU A 240 2.56 -3.56 5.21
N ALA A 241 2.92 -3.60 6.49
CA ALA A 241 2.00 -3.83 7.61
C ALA A 241 0.87 -2.78 7.63
N SER A 242 1.20 -1.49 7.43
CA SER A 242 0.22 -0.41 7.37
C SER A 242 -0.73 -0.49 6.18
N MET A 243 -0.33 -1.17 5.12
CA MET A 243 -1.20 -1.42 3.96
C MET A 243 -2.06 -2.66 4.13
N ILE A 244 -1.58 -3.66 4.84
CA ILE A 244 -2.31 -4.91 5.07
C ILE A 244 -3.32 -4.74 6.21
N ILE A 245 -2.90 -4.18 7.34
CA ILE A 245 -3.66 -3.93 8.57
C ILE A 245 -4.16 -5.24 9.18
N ASP A 246 -4.95 -6.00 8.42
CA ASP A 246 -5.49 -7.30 8.76
C ASP A 246 -5.44 -8.21 7.52
N ILE A 247 -4.88 -9.41 7.68
CA ILE A 247 -4.77 -10.38 6.60
C ILE A 247 -6.12 -11.05 6.32
N ASP A 248 -7.02 -11.11 7.30
CA ASP A 248 -8.31 -11.79 7.16
C ASP A 248 -9.31 -11.03 6.29
N ARG A 249 -9.08 -9.74 6.05
CA ARG A 249 -9.86 -8.97 5.08
C ARG A 249 -9.72 -9.44 3.62
N PHE A 250 -8.70 -10.27 3.34
CA PHE A 250 -8.50 -10.83 2.00
C PHE A 250 -8.99 -12.27 1.94
N GLU A 251 -9.90 -12.55 1.03
CA GLU A 251 -10.50 -13.89 0.88
C GLU A 251 -9.50 -14.94 0.38
N SER A 252 -8.47 -14.51 -0.38
CA SER A 252 -7.48 -15.41 -0.96
C SER A 252 -6.14 -14.72 -1.22
N CYS A 253 -5.07 -15.53 -1.29
CA CYS A 253 -3.74 -15.07 -1.69
C CYS A 253 -3.76 -14.37 -3.07
N LYS A 254 -4.63 -14.78 -3.98
CA LYS A 254 -4.79 -14.14 -5.30
C LYS A 254 -5.35 -12.72 -5.17
N LYS A 255 -6.41 -12.52 -4.35
CA LYS A 255 -6.96 -11.18 -4.07
C LYS A 255 -5.97 -10.32 -3.29
N PHE A 256 -5.26 -10.89 -2.33
CA PHE A 256 -4.17 -10.23 -1.60
C PHE A 256 -3.08 -9.70 -2.55
N THR A 257 -2.51 -10.56 -3.41
CA THR A 257 -1.45 -10.14 -4.34
C THR A 257 -1.95 -9.13 -5.38
N ALA A 258 -3.21 -9.22 -5.81
CA ALA A 258 -3.82 -8.27 -6.73
C ALA A 258 -3.96 -6.87 -6.14
N ASN A 259 -4.23 -6.76 -4.83
CA ASN A 259 -4.33 -5.48 -4.13
C ASN A 259 -3.05 -4.62 -4.22
N PHE A 260 -1.89 -5.26 -4.32
CA PHE A 260 -0.60 -4.56 -4.47
C PHE A 260 -0.24 -4.22 -5.93
N GLY A 261 -1.08 -4.53 -6.90
CA GLY A 261 -0.86 -4.19 -8.30
C GLY A 261 0.33 -4.89 -8.95
N VAL A 262 0.86 -5.96 -8.36
CA VAL A 262 1.99 -6.75 -8.89
C VAL A 262 1.54 -7.87 -9.86
N VAL A 263 0.27 -7.86 -10.26
CA VAL A 263 -0.32 -8.84 -11.17
C VAL A 263 -0.30 -8.31 -12.60
N PRO A 264 0.14 -9.08 -13.60
CA PRO A 264 0.09 -8.65 -14.99
C PRO A 264 -1.37 -8.53 -15.46
N ARG A 265 -1.66 -7.54 -16.30
CA ARG A 265 -2.94 -7.48 -17.04
C ARG A 265 -3.01 -8.66 -17.99
N MET A 266 -4.11 -9.40 -17.94
CA MET A 266 -4.47 -10.32 -19.00
C MET A 266 -5.40 -9.61 -19.97
N TYR A 267 -5.03 -9.56 -21.24
CA TYR A 267 -5.91 -9.10 -22.32
C TYR A 267 -6.27 -10.34 -23.14
N GLN A 268 -7.52 -10.77 -23.03
CA GLN A 268 -8.09 -11.80 -23.89
C GLN A 268 -9.05 -11.14 -24.87
N SER A 269 -8.71 -11.19 -26.15
CA SER A 269 -9.62 -10.81 -27.23
C SER A 269 -9.56 -11.91 -28.29
N GLY A 270 -10.60 -12.71 -28.37
CA GLY A 270 -10.65 -13.87 -29.25
C GLY A 270 -9.51 -14.85 -28.98
N ASP A 271 -8.84 -15.33 -30.02
CA ASP A 271 -7.73 -16.28 -29.95
C ASP A 271 -6.39 -15.65 -29.49
N THR A 272 -6.36 -14.35 -29.23
CA THR A 272 -5.13 -13.65 -28.86
C THR A 272 -5.03 -13.49 -27.34
N ASN A 273 -4.17 -14.30 -26.72
CA ASN A 273 -3.86 -14.20 -25.29
C ASN A 273 -2.52 -13.47 -25.13
N ARG A 274 -2.56 -12.14 -24.84
CA ARG A 274 -1.35 -11.34 -24.59
C ARG A 274 -1.23 -11.02 -23.12
N ASN A 275 -0.15 -11.46 -22.50
CA ASN A 275 0.27 -10.96 -21.19
C ASN A 275 0.76 -9.52 -21.35
N CYS A 276 -0.06 -8.57 -20.97
CA CYS A 276 0.29 -7.15 -20.96
C CYS A 276 1.10 -6.76 -19.72
N HIS A 277 1.65 -5.54 -19.74
CA HIS A 277 2.38 -4.97 -18.59
C HIS A 277 1.55 -4.99 -17.30
N VAL A 278 2.22 -4.89 -16.16
CA VAL A 278 1.61 -4.81 -14.83
C VAL A 278 0.56 -3.70 -14.78
N THR A 279 -0.50 -3.91 -14.02
CA THR A 279 -1.67 -3.00 -14.01
C THR A 279 -1.39 -1.58 -13.55
N HIS A 280 -0.26 -1.32 -12.86
CA HIS A 280 0.06 -0.04 -12.20
C HIS A 280 -1.10 0.52 -11.33
N ARG A 281 -2.06 -0.32 -10.94
CA ARG A 281 -3.20 0.05 -10.09
C ARG A 281 -2.88 -0.01 -8.59
N GLY A 282 -1.68 -0.47 -8.24
CA GLY A 282 -1.20 -0.55 -6.85
C GLY A 282 -0.45 0.72 -6.44
N ASP A 283 -0.18 0.80 -5.15
CA ASP A 283 0.67 1.83 -4.57
C ASP A 283 2.11 1.73 -5.11
N ALA A 284 2.62 2.82 -5.68
CA ALA A 284 3.93 2.84 -6.35
C ALA A 284 5.08 2.57 -5.36
N ASP A 285 4.98 3.05 -4.13
CA ASP A 285 5.96 2.83 -3.09
C ASP A 285 5.98 1.38 -2.63
N ALA A 286 4.80 0.77 -2.45
CA ALA A 286 4.70 -0.65 -2.14
C ALA A 286 5.33 -1.52 -3.24
N ILE A 287 5.05 -1.23 -4.51
CA ILE A 287 5.64 -1.97 -5.64
C ILE A 287 7.16 -1.82 -5.65
N ARG A 288 7.69 -0.61 -5.41
CA ARG A 288 9.12 -0.33 -5.35
C ARG A 288 9.79 -1.12 -4.21
N LEU A 289 9.20 -1.08 -3.02
CA LEU A 289 9.70 -1.79 -1.85
C LEU A 289 9.66 -3.31 -2.02
N LEU A 290 8.57 -3.86 -2.55
CA LEU A 290 8.44 -5.27 -2.82
C LEU A 290 9.49 -5.78 -3.82
N LYS A 291 9.79 -5.01 -4.87
CA LYS A 291 10.86 -5.34 -5.81
C LYS A 291 12.23 -5.33 -5.12
N GLN A 292 12.47 -4.36 -4.24
CA GLN A 292 13.72 -4.25 -3.50
C GLN A 292 13.85 -5.39 -2.49
N ALA A 293 12.79 -5.65 -1.71
CA ALA A 293 12.76 -6.75 -0.75
C ALA A 293 12.97 -8.10 -1.42
N ALA A 294 12.31 -8.35 -2.56
CA ALA A 294 12.48 -9.58 -3.32
C ALA A 294 13.92 -9.76 -3.83
N PHE A 295 14.56 -8.68 -4.27
CA PHE A 295 15.94 -8.75 -4.72
C PHE A 295 16.92 -9.00 -3.58
N VAL A 296 16.71 -8.38 -2.42
CA VAL A 296 17.49 -8.66 -1.20
C VAL A 296 17.28 -10.10 -0.76
N HIS A 297 16.02 -10.58 -0.72
CA HIS A 297 15.68 -11.95 -0.34
C HIS A 297 16.42 -12.99 -1.21
N VAL A 298 16.43 -12.78 -2.53
CA VAL A 298 17.12 -13.68 -3.48
C VAL A 298 18.63 -13.76 -3.22
N ASN A 299 19.24 -12.65 -2.76
CA ASN A 299 20.68 -12.61 -2.47
C ASN A 299 21.04 -13.07 -1.06
N THR A 300 20.05 -13.24 -0.17
CA THR A 300 20.29 -13.60 1.24
C THR A 300 19.78 -14.99 1.61
N VAL A 301 18.78 -15.50 0.88
CA VAL A 301 18.16 -16.80 1.19
C VAL A 301 18.35 -17.76 0.03
N GLU A 302 19.23 -18.71 0.22
CA GLU A 302 19.44 -19.77 -0.75
C GLU A 302 18.24 -20.74 -0.79
N ASN A 303 17.96 -21.29 -1.97
CA ASN A 303 16.95 -22.32 -2.20
C ASN A 303 15.51 -21.97 -1.77
N SER A 304 15.21 -20.70 -1.48
CA SER A 304 13.83 -20.29 -1.25
C SER A 304 12.99 -20.39 -2.53
N VAL A 305 11.67 -20.48 -2.37
CA VAL A 305 10.74 -20.48 -3.52
C VAL A 305 10.86 -19.22 -4.40
N VAL A 306 11.33 -18.11 -3.82
CA VAL A 306 11.60 -16.85 -4.53
C VAL A 306 12.91 -16.94 -5.31
N THR A 307 13.97 -17.47 -4.68
CA THR A 307 15.29 -17.66 -5.28
C THR A 307 15.26 -18.67 -6.43
N GLN A 308 14.54 -19.77 -6.23
CA GLN A 308 14.31 -20.77 -7.29
C GLN A 308 13.57 -20.15 -8.49
N MET A 309 12.54 -19.31 -8.23
CA MET A 309 11.83 -18.60 -9.30
C MET A 309 12.76 -17.61 -10.03
N TYR A 310 13.58 -16.86 -9.30
CA TYR A 310 14.56 -15.93 -9.88
C TYR A 310 15.49 -16.68 -10.84
N ASN A 311 16.16 -17.74 -10.38
CA ASN A 311 17.10 -18.52 -11.17
C ASN A 311 16.44 -19.12 -12.43
N ARG A 312 15.25 -19.70 -12.28
CA ARG A 312 14.48 -20.26 -13.41
C ARG A 312 14.15 -19.22 -14.47
N LEU A 313 13.72 -18.01 -14.06
CA LEU A 313 13.34 -16.96 -15.01
C LEU A 313 14.56 -16.33 -15.68
N ARG A 314 15.68 -16.18 -14.95
CA ARG A 314 16.95 -15.71 -15.51
C ARG A 314 17.51 -16.69 -16.52
N ALA A 315 17.46 -18.00 -16.24
CA ALA A 315 17.84 -19.06 -17.18
C ALA A 315 17.00 -19.05 -18.47
N LYS A 316 15.73 -18.61 -18.38
CA LYS A 316 14.86 -18.42 -19.56
C LYS A 316 15.10 -17.09 -20.32
N GLY A 317 16.15 -16.33 -20.00
CA GLY A 317 16.48 -15.08 -20.67
C GLY A 317 15.54 -13.90 -20.38
N LYS A 318 14.69 -13.99 -19.35
CA LYS A 318 13.79 -12.89 -18.99
C LYS A 318 14.56 -11.66 -18.49
N SER A 319 14.05 -10.48 -18.84
CA SER A 319 14.67 -9.21 -18.42
C SER A 319 14.71 -9.06 -16.89
N PHE A 320 15.68 -8.33 -16.38
CA PHE A 320 15.86 -8.15 -14.95
C PHE A 320 14.63 -7.55 -14.25
N ASN A 321 13.96 -6.59 -14.92
CA ASN A 321 12.76 -5.97 -14.37
C ASN A 321 11.55 -6.92 -14.33
N GLU A 322 11.36 -7.74 -15.35
CA GLU A 322 10.32 -8.78 -15.35
C GLU A 322 10.55 -9.79 -14.23
N VAL A 323 11.79 -10.24 -14.08
CA VAL A 323 12.16 -11.19 -13.02
C VAL A 323 11.93 -10.61 -11.63
N LYS A 324 12.37 -9.36 -11.39
CA LYS A 324 12.12 -8.67 -10.11
C LYS A 324 10.62 -8.58 -9.78
N MET A 325 9.79 -8.27 -10.77
CA MET A 325 8.34 -8.18 -10.55
C MET A 325 7.72 -9.54 -10.25
N ALA A 326 8.14 -10.59 -10.94
CA ALA A 326 7.68 -11.95 -10.67
C ALA A 326 8.10 -12.41 -9.26
N CYS A 327 9.35 -12.11 -8.86
CA CYS A 327 9.85 -12.40 -7.51
C CYS A 327 9.10 -11.59 -6.44
N ALA A 328 8.81 -10.32 -6.68
CA ALA A 328 8.00 -9.49 -5.77
C ALA A 328 6.61 -10.10 -5.53
N ARG A 329 5.95 -10.55 -6.60
CA ARG A 329 4.67 -11.26 -6.47
C ARG A 329 4.82 -12.59 -5.70
N LYS A 330 5.88 -13.35 -5.95
CA LYS A 330 6.15 -14.60 -5.22
C LYS A 330 6.45 -14.34 -3.76
N LEU A 331 7.20 -13.27 -3.44
CA LEU A 331 7.47 -12.86 -2.06
C LEU A 331 6.19 -12.49 -1.32
N LEU A 332 5.21 -11.85 -1.97
CA LEU A 332 3.89 -11.62 -1.38
C LEU A 332 3.16 -12.90 -1.03
N THR A 333 3.34 -13.99 -1.79
CA THR A 333 2.76 -15.29 -1.39
C THR A 333 3.43 -15.87 -0.13
N VAL A 334 4.71 -15.55 0.09
CA VAL A 334 5.41 -15.89 1.35
C VAL A 334 4.86 -15.03 2.50
N VAL A 335 4.72 -13.72 2.30
CA VAL A 335 4.07 -12.82 3.29
C VAL A 335 2.69 -13.35 3.67
N TRP A 336 1.87 -13.70 2.67
CA TRP A 336 0.55 -14.29 2.91
C TRP A 336 0.62 -15.53 3.80
N SER A 337 1.52 -16.47 3.49
CA SER A 337 1.68 -17.70 4.25
C SER A 337 2.12 -17.43 5.69
N VAL A 338 3.09 -16.54 5.89
CA VAL A 338 3.60 -16.15 7.21
C VAL A 338 2.48 -15.52 8.05
N LEU A 339 1.70 -14.62 7.47
CA LEU A 339 0.62 -13.93 8.18
C LEU A 339 -0.55 -14.86 8.50
N LYS A 340 -0.97 -15.71 7.55
CA LYS A 340 -2.10 -16.64 7.76
C LYS A 340 -1.78 -17.75 8.77
N ASN A 341 -0.53 -18.17 8.86
CA ASN A 341 -0.10 -19.18 9.82
C ASN A 341 0.31 -18.56 11.17
N ASP A 342 0.36 -17.25 11.28
CA ASP A 342 0.85 -16.50 12.45
C ASP A 342 2.20 -17.00 12.99
N LYS A 343 3.10 -17.38 12.09
CA LYS A 343 4.43 -17.91 12.43
C LYS A 343 5.52 -17.10 11.70
N PRO A 344 6.61 -16.72 12.39
CA PRO A 344 7.75 -16.09 11.74
C PRO A 344 8.28 -16.92 10.57
N TYR A 345 8.91 -16.24 9.62
CA TYR A 345 9.53 -16.90 8.47
C TYR A 345 10.65 -17.84 8.94
N THR A 346 10.64 -19.04 8.41
CA THR A 346 11.71 -20.01 8.59
C THR A 346 12.34 -20.30 7.23
N SER A 347 13.67 -20.18 7.12
CA SER A 347 14.37 -20.45 5.86
C SER A 347 14.35 -21.96 5.53
N PRO A 348 14.47 -22.33 4.23
CA PRO A 348 14.56 -23.73 3.84
C PRO A 348 15.72 -24.47 4.54
N MET A 349 16.82 -23.79 4.76
CA MET A 349 18.00 -24.36 5.45
C MET A 349 17.71 -24.65 6.93
N GLU A 350 17.00 -23.73 7.62
CA GLU A 350 16.56 -23.96 9.00
C GLU A 350 15.52 -25.07 9.13
N LEU A 351 14.63 -25.19 8.13
CA LEU A 351 13.67 -26.29 8.08
C LEU A 351 14.36 -27.64 7.89
N GLN A 352 15.38 -27.72 7.02
CA GLN A 352 16.17 -28.92 6.83
C GLN A 352 16.94 -29.29 8.10
N ARG A 353 17.56 -28.32 8.75
CA ARG A 353 18.27 -28.53 10.02
C ARG A 353 17.34 -29.05 11.12
N LYS A 354 16.18 -28.38 11.32
CA LYS A 354 15.19 -28.86 12.31
C LYS A 354 14.66 -30.26 12.00
N ALA A 355 14.50 -30.60 10.72
CA ALA A 355 14.09 -31.95 10.35
C ALA A 355 15.18 -32.98 10.60
N SER A 356 16.47 -32.62 10.43
CA SER A 356 17.60 -33.48 10.77
C SER A 356 17.69 -33.66 12.29
N ASP A 357 17.66 -32.57 13.04
CA ASP A 357 17.75 -32.60 14.52
C ASP A 357 16.62 -33.49 15.10
N LEU A 358 15.38 -33.35 14.58
CA LEU A 358 14.23 -34.18 15.00
C LEU A 358 14.42 -35.66 14.64
N ALA A 359 14.99 -35.96 13.47
CA ALA A 359 15.27 -37.32 13.05
C ALA A 359 16.35 -37.98 13.93
N ASP A 360 17.37 -37.20 14.31
CA ASP A 360 18.43 -37.66 15.19
C ASP A 360 17.89 -37.92 16.63
N GLU A 361 17.04 -37.03 17.17
CA GLU A 361 16.33 -37.27 18.43
C GLU A 361 15.48 -38.54 18.43
N MET A 362 14.70 -38.75 17.33
CA MET A 362 13.87 -39.95 17.18
C MET A 362 14.72 -41.24 17.10
N LEU A 363 15.91 -41.17 16.49
CA LEU A 363 16.83 -42.29 16.44
C LEU A 363 17.43 -42.59 17.81
N GLU A 364 17.85 -41.59 18.59
CA GLU A 364 18.32 -41.71 19.94
C GLU A 364 17.27 -42.32 20.87
N ASP A 365 16.02 -41.87 20.80
CA ASP A 365 14.90 -42.43 21.57
C ASP A 365 14.64 -43.90 21.19
N MET A 366 14.69 -44.26 19.91
CA MET A 366 14.54 -45.67 19.47
C MET A 366 15.70 -46.55 19.92
N GLU A 367 16.92 -46.02 19.98
CA GLU A 367 18.08 -46.79 20.48
C GLU A 367 18.01 -47.02 22.01
N GLN A 368 17.44 -46.09 22.77
CA GLN A 368 17.23 -46.23 24.21
C GLN A 368 16.08 -47.19 24.58
N GLU A 369 15.08 -47.36 23.67
CA GLU A 369 13.97 -48.31 23.87
C GLU A 369 14.30 -49.75 23.46
N LEU A 370 15.42 -50.00 22.80
CA LEU A 370 15.83 -51.37 22.47
C LEU A 370 16.32 -52.09 23.75
N PRO A 371 15.61 -53.12 24.24
CA PRO A 371 16.08 -53.88 25.40
C PRO A 371 17.41 -54.55 25.06
N ILE A 372 18.41 -54.37 25.95
CA ILE A 372 19.65 -55.11 25.91
C ILE A 372 19.29 -56.59 26.09
N LEU A 373 19.08 -57.27 24.98
CA LEU A 373 19.03 -58.74 24.99
C LEU A 373 20.45 -59.26 25.18
N GLY A 374 20.81 -59.44 26.48
CA GLY A 374 22.00 -60.18 26.91
C GLY A 374 21.76 -61.68 26.95
#